data_6ddef2ff329b7287519d702127d25993
#
_entry.id   6ddef2ff329b7287519d702127d25993
#
_cell.length_a   1.000
_cell.length_b   1.000
_cell.length_c   1.000
_cell.angle_alpha   90.00
_cell.angle_beta   90.00
_cell.angle_gamma   90.00
#
_symmetry.space_group_name_H-M   'P 1'
#
loop_
_entity.id
_entity.type
_entity.pdbx_description
1 polymer ?
#
loop_
_entity_poly.entity_id
_entity_poly.type
_entity_poly.pdbx_seq_one_letter_code
_entity_poly.pdbx_strand_id
1 'polypeptide(L)'
;MKTPEYLDVDPRTLHLPPSRASGADPAKLARQIVQYGSSIQGMPTPWVYRGIDGALMIYDGVTRATRVAKLLPGTLMRVEVVGDLPAACGYLPTIGDYVP
;
A
#
# COMPACT_ATOMS: atom_id res chain seq x y z
N MET A 1 16.20 18.55 -8.93
CA MET A 1 15.13 18.12 -8.05
C MET A 1 14.22 17.16 -8.80
N LYS A 2 13.98 15.96 -8.26
CA LYS A 2 13.12 14.99 -8.91
C LYS A 2 11.66 15.41 -8.83
N THR A 3 10.93 15.31 -9.95
CA THR A 3 9.49 15.46 -9.94
C THR A 3 8.87 14.22 -9.28
N PRO A 4 7.95 14.38 -8.31
CA PRO A 4 7.26 13.23 -7.73
C PRO A 4 6.54 12.41 -8.80
N GLU A 5 6.58 11.09 -8.65
CA GLU A 5 5.87 10.17 -9.54
C GLU A 5 4.70 9.56 -8.76
N TYR A 6 3.48 9.79 -9.24
CA TYR A 6 2.27 9.25 -8.64
C TYR A 6 1.63 8.23 -9.57
N LEU A 7 1.09 7.17 -8.98
CA LEU A 7 0.33 6.15 -9.70
C LEU A 7 -0.98 5.89 -8.98
N ASP A 8 -2.02 5.58 -9.73
CA ASP A 8 -3.29 5.12 -9.17
C ASP A 8 -3.32 3.60 -9.33
N VAL A 9 -3.39 2.88 -8.21
CA VAL A 9 -3.29 1.43 -8.18
C VAL A 9 -4.36 0.82 -7.28
N ASP A 10 -4.72 -0.43 -7.55
CA ASP A 10 -5.51 -1.22 -6.62
C ASP A 10 -4.62 -1.59 -5.44
N PRO A 11 -4.94 -1.15 -4.20
CA PRO A 11 -4.07 -1.42 -3.06
C PRO A 11 -3.86 -2.89 -2.77
N ARG A 12 -4.76 -3.77 -3.25
CA ARG A 12 -4.60 -5.22 -3.10
C ARG A 12 -3.37 -5.75 -3.83
N THR A 13 -2.92 -5.05 -4.88
CA THR A 13 -1.78 -5.48 -5.69
C THR A 13 -0.43 -5.06 -5.12
N LEU A 14 -0.42 -4.23 -4.08
CA LEU A 14 0.82 -3.75 -3.47
C LEU A 14 1.48 -4.86 -2.65
N HIS A 15 2.77 -5.07 -2.88
CA HIS A 15 3.54 -6.07 -2.16
C HIS A 15 3.96 -5.53 -0.80
N LEU A 16 4.00 -6.42 0.19
CA LEU A 16 4.36 -6.07 1.57
C LEU A 16 5.88 -6.16 1.75
N PRO A 17 6.50 -5.20 2.47
CA PRO A 17 7.93 -5.28 2.75
C PRO A 17 8.22 -6.44 3.71
N PRO A 18 9.47 -6.98 3.70
CA PRO A 18 9.83 -8.07 4.62
C PRO A 18 9.55 -7.75 6.11
N SER A 19 9.69 -6.49 6.51
CA SER A 19 9.40 -6.06 7.88
C SER A 19 7.91 -6.08 8.22
N ARG A 20 7.03 -6.21 7.22
CA ARG A 20 5.56 -6.23 7.38
C ARG A 20 4.95 -7.39 6.60
N ALA A 21 5.68 -8.50 6.48
CA ALA A 21 5.26 -9.63 5.66
C ALA A 21 3.93 -10.25 6.13
N SER A 22 3.50 -10.02 7.36
CA SER A 22 2.21 -10.48 7.89
C SER A 22 1.08 -9.46 7.72
N GLY A 23 1.33 -8.34 7.04
CA GLY A 23 0.33 -7.31 6.75
C GLY A 23 0.24 -6.22 7.82
N ALA A 24 -0.86 -5.50 7.82
CA ALA A 24 -1.09 -4.40 8.75
C ALA A 24 -1.26 -4.90 10.18
N ASP A 25 -0.80 -4.08 11.14
CA ASP A 25 -1.09 -4.32 12.56
C ASP A 25 -2.61 -4.25 12.76
N PRO A 26 -3.26 -5.33 13.25
CA PRO A 26 -4.71 -5.34 13.41
C PRO A 26 -5.24 -4.23 14.33
N ALA A 27 -4.51 -3.87 15.38
CA ALA A 27 -4.92 -2.81 16.29
C ALA A 27 -4.88 -1.43 15.63
N LYS A 28 -3.82 -1.15 14.84
CA LYS A 28 -3.74 0.10 14.07
C LYS A 28 -4.83 0.18 13.02
N LEU A 29 -5.09 -0.92 12.32
CA LEU A 29 -6.13 -0.97 11.31
C LEU A 29 -7.50 -0.71 11.92
N ALA A 30 -7.80 -1.35 13.06
CA ALA A 30 -9.07 -1.17 13.76
C ALA A 30 -9.26 0.29 14.17
N ARG A 31 -8.21 0.94 14.71
CA ARG A 31 -8.27 2.35 15.09
C ARG A 31 -8.54 3.25 13.89
N GLN A 32 -7.89 3.00 12.75
CA GLN A 32 -8.12 3.79 11.53
C GLN A 32 -9.53 3.60 10.99
N ILE A 33 -10.06 2.39 11.05
CA ILE A 33 -11.43 2.12 10.62
C ILE A 33 -12.42 2.88 11.49
N VAL A 34 -12.23 2.87 12.81
CA VAL A 34 -13.09 3.62 13.73
C VAL A 34 -13.02 5.12 13.45
N GLN A 35 -11.80 5.64 13.23
CA GLN A 35 -11.59 7.08 13.07
C GLN A 35 -12.04 7.61 11.71
N TYR A 36 -11.78 6.89 10.62
CA TYR A 36 -11.98 7.37 9.26
C TYR A 36 -13.04 6.60 8.48
N GLY A 37 -13.40 5.39 8.92
CA GLY A 37 -14.32 4.53 8.18
C GLY A 37 -13.77 4.26 6.76
N SER A 38 -14.61 4.45 5.76
CA SER A 38 -14.25 4.29 4.35
C SER A 38 -13.75 5.58 3.70
N SER A 39 -13.63 6.69 4.45
CA SER A 39 -13.17 7.96 3.90
C SER A 39 -11.68 7.91 3.57
N ILE A 40 -11.33 8.37 2.35
CA ILE A 40 -9.94 8.53 1.91
C ILE A 40 -9.60 10.00 1.73
N GLN A 41 -10.52 10.90 2.04
CA GLN A 41 -10.31 12.34 1.90
C GLN A 41 -9.24 12.80 2.91
N GLY A 42 -8.23 13.51 2.41
CA GLY A 42 -7.14 14.00 3.23
C GLY A 42 -6.17 12.92 3.72
N MET A 43 -6.33 11.67 3.26
CA MET A 43 -5.43 10.58 3.65
C MET A 43 -4.02 10.83 3.08
N PRO A 44 -2.97 10.77 3.91
CA PRO A 44 -1.60 10.89 3.40
C PRO A 44 -1.32 9.83 2.34
N THR A 45 -0.63 10.23 1.26
CA THR A 45 -0.31 9.34 0.15
C THR A 45 0.70 8.29 0.59
N PRO A 46 0.41 6.99 0.46
CA PRO A 46 1.39 5.94 0.75
C PRO A 46 2.58 6.02 -0.20
N TRP A 47 3.76 5.60 0.30
CA TRP A 47 5.00 5.55 -0.46
C TRP A 47 5.32 4.13 -0.86
N VAL A 48 5.75 3.96 -2.12
CA VAL A 48 6.12 2.66 -2.67
C VAL A 48 7.50 2.73 -3.33
N TYR A 49 8.19 1.59 -3.34
CA TYR A 49 9.36 1.36 -4.19
C TYR A 49 8.95 0.51 -5.38
N ARG A 50 9.61 0.75 -6.52
CA ARG A 50 9.44 -0.07 -7.71
C ARG A 50 10.58 -1.07 -7.81
N GLY A 51 10.27 -2.37 -7.90
CA GLY A 51 11.27 -3.41 -8.16
C GLY A 51 11.69 -3.42 -9.62
N ILE A 52 12.79 -4.12 -9.92
CA ILE A 52 13.28 -4.25 -11.30
C ILE A 52 12.29 -5.03 -12.19
N ASP A 53 11.38 -5.79 -11.58
CA ASP A 53 10.31 -6.52 -12.27
C ASP A 53 9.06 -5.66 -12.48
N GLY A 54 9.09 -4.39 -12.09
CA GLY A 54 7.95 -3.48 -12.21
C GLY A 54 6.93 -3.59 -11.08
N ALA A 55 7.05 -4.57 -10.18
CA ALA A 55 6.16 -4.71 -9.03
C ALA A 55 6.40 -3.58 -8.01
N LEU A 56 5.34 -3.18 -7.31
CA LEU A 56 5.42 -2.11 -6.32
C LEU A 56 5.39 -2.72 -4.92
N MET A 57 6.36 -2.32 -4.09
CA MET A 57 6.43 -2.72 -2.69
C MET A 57 6.12 -1.48 -1.83
N ILE A 58 5.12 -1.60 -0.95
CA ILE A 58 4.77 -0.47 -0.09
C ILE A 58 5.86 -0.26 0.96
N TYR A 59 6.26 1.00 1.16
CA TYR A 59 7.27 1.39 2.14
C TYR A 59 6.62 2.03 3.36
N ASP A 60 5.69 2.96 3.14
CA ASP A 60 4.96 3.65 4.21
C ASP A 60 3.49 3.67 3.86
N GLY A 61 2.64 3.40 4.85
CA GLY A 61 1.20 3.45 4.67
C GLY A 61 0.54 2.08 4.53
N VAL A 62 1.16 1.00 5.03
CA VAL A 62 0.57 -0.36 4.98
C VAL A 62 -0.85 -0.36 5.57
N THR A 63 -1.03 0.26 6.74
CA THR A 63 -2.35 0.30 7.39
C THR A 63 -3.37 1.08 6.57
N ARG A 64 -2.96 2.24 6.02
CA ARG A 64 -3.85 3.05 5.16
C ARG A 64 -4.29 2.29 3.92
N ALA A 65 -3.34 1.66 3.23
CA ALA A 65 -3.62 0.90 2.03
C ALA A 65 -4.50 -0.33 2.31
N THR A 66 -4.26 -1.00 3.44
CA THR A 66 -5.06 -2.14 3.87
C THR A 66 -6.51 -1.74 4.16
N ARG A 67 -6.71 -0.57 4.80
CA ARG A 67 -8.05 -0.05 5.06
C ARG A 67 -8.81 0.19 3.76
N VAL A 68 -8.17 0.80 2.76
CA VAL A 68 -8.79 1.04 1.45
C VAL A 68 -9.12 -0.30 0.78
N ALA A 69 -8.18 -1.24 0.78
CA ALA A 69 -8.39 -2.56 0.17
C ALA A 69 -9.56 -3.30 0.80
N LYS A 70 -9.73 -3.18 2.11
CA LYS A 70 -10.76 -3.89 2.86
C LYS A 70 -12.13 -3.25 2.70
N LEU A 71 -12.22 -1.93 2.80
CA LEU A 71 -13.51 -1.22 2.88
C LEU A 71 -13.99 -0.71 1.53
N LEU A 72 -13.10 -0.55 0.56
CA LEU A 72 -13.42 -0.01 -0.77
C LEU A 72 -12.84 -0.92 -1.86
N PRO A 73 -13.25 -2.19 -1.91
CA PRO A 73 -12.73 -3.11 -2.93
C PRO A 73 -13.01 -2.57 -4.33
N GLY A 74 -12.00 -2.67 -5.22
CA GLY A 74 -12.09 -2.17 -6.58
C GLY A 74 -11.75 -0.69 -6.74
N THR A 75 -11.55 0.06 -5.64
CA THR A 75 -11.16 1.46 -5.72
C THR A 75 -9.65 1.60 -5.95
N LEU A 76 -9.27 2.45 -6.89
CA LEU A 76 -7.86 2.80 -7.10
C LEU A 76 -7.44 3.82 -6.05
N MET A 77 -6.21 3.68 -5.59
CA MET A 77 -5.61 4.54 -4.59
C MET A 77 -4.33 5.15 -5.15
N ARG A 78 -4.14 6.45 -4.93
CA ARG A 78 -2.89 7.11 -5.34
C ARG A 78 -1.76 6.71 -4.41
N VAL A 79 -0.61 6.38 -5.00
CA VAL A 79 0.65 6.13 -4.29
C VAL A 79 1.75 6.97 -4.92
N GLU A 80 2.79 7.26 -4.15
CA GLU A 80 3.98 7.94 -4.65
C GLU A 80 5.12 6.93 -4.77
N VAL A 81 5.73 6.86 -5.95
CA VAL A 81 6.93 6.04 -6.18
C VAL A 81 8.13 6.85 -5.72
N VAL A 82 8.73 6.45 -4.59
CA VAL A 82 9.81 7.21 -3.96
C VAL A 82 11.20 6.70 -4.32
N GLY A 83 11.29 5.57 -5.03
CA GLY A 83 12.58 5.05 -5.47
C GLY A 83 12.44 3.73 -6.19
N ASP A 84 13.56 3.25 -6.69
CA ASP A 84 13.68 1.97 -7.40
C ASP A 84 14.56 1.02 -6.59
N LEU A 85 14.16 -0.25 -6.53
CA LEU A 85 14.94 -1.28 -5.86
C LEU A 85 15.85 -1.99 -6.86
N PRO A 86 17.05 -2.41 -6.43
CA PRO A 86 17.97 -3.16 -7.30
C PRO A 86 17.58 -4.64 -7.47
N ALA A 87 16.40 -5.03 -6.99
CA ALA A 87 15.92 -6.40 -7.01
C ALA A 87 14.43 -6.46 -7.34
N ALA A 88 13.97 -7.63 -7.75
CA ALA A 88 12.55 -7.88 -7.94
C ALA A 88 11.84 -7.94 -6.58
N CYS A 89 10.58 -7.50 -6.52
CA CYS A 89 9.78 -7.60 -5.30
C CYS A 89 8.43 -8.31 -5.53
N GLY A 90 8.16 -8.78 -6.73
CA GLY A 90 6.91 -9.47 -7.05
C GLY A 90 6.72 -10.82 -6.37
N TYR A 91 7.76 -11.39 -5.74
CA TYR A 91 7.65 -12.62 -4.96
C TYR A 91 7.11 -12.41 -3.55
N LEU A 92 7.09 -11.16 -3.08
CA LEU A 92 6.60 -10.84 -1.73
C LEU A 92 5.08 -10.97 -1.68
N PRO A 93 4.53 -11.28 -0.50
CA PRO A 93 3.07 -11.29 -0.35
C PRO A 93 2.48 -9.92 -0.65
N THR A 94 1.21 -9.89 -1.03
CA THR A 94 0.48 -8.64 -1.30
C THR A 94 -0.48 -8.34 -0.16
N ILE A 95 -0.96 -7.09 -0.12
CA ILE A 95 -2.04 -6.72 0.80
C ILE A 95 -3.26 -7.60 0.53
N GLY A 96 -3.55 -7.91 -0.74
CA GLY A 96 -4.68 -8.76 -1.12
C GLY A 96 -4.61 -10.18 -0.55
N ASP A 97 -3.42 -10.69 -0.22
CA ASP A 97 -3.27 -12.00 0.41
C ASP A 97 -3.84 -12.02 1.84
N TYR A 98 -3.98 -10.87 2.49
CA TYR A 98 -4.45 -10.73 3.87
C TYR A 98 -5.81 -10.05 3.97
N VAL A 99 -6.40 -9.65 2.86
CA VAL A 99 -7.72 -9.01 2.81
C VAL A 99 -8.64 -9.89 1.97
N PRO A 100 -9.66 -10.52 2.58
CA PRO A 100 -10.59 -11.38 1.86
C PRO A 100 -11.42 -10.63 0.81
#